data_cb9ec0f41bfb33524a5b66582b9c7880
#
_entry.id   cb9ec0f41bfb33524a5b66582b9c7880
#
_cell.length_a   1.000
_cell.length_b   1.000
_cell.length_c   1.000
_cell.angle_alpha   90.00
_cell.angle_beta   90.00
_cell.angle_gamma   90.00
#
_symmetry.space_group_name_H-M   'P 1'
#
loop_
_entity.id
_entity.type
_entity.pdbx_description
1 polymer ?
#
loop_
_entity_poly.entity_id
_entity_poly.type
_entity_poly.pdbx_seq_one_letter_code
_entity_poly.pdbx_strand_id
1 'polypeptide(L)'
;MIIVNIRVPALEKVYNFSIEEKAQISELIDEVTLLVFQKEGLSFDGDPKVAFREMSLCSLDAGIQLSRPCTLSDYGICDGSELILV
;
A
#
# COMPACT_ATOMS: atom_id res chain seq x y z
N MET A 1 -4.74 2.87 -14.67
CA MET A 1 -4.80 2.91 -13.18
C MET A 1 -5.94 2.05 -12.69
N ILE A 2 -5.78 1.45 -11.54
CA ILE A 2 -6.81 0.61 -10.92
C ILE A 2 -7.18 1.18 -9.55
N ILE A 3 -8.38 0.87 -9.10
CA ILE A 3 -8.86 1.26 -7.76
C ILE A 3 -8.83 0.03 -6.88
N VAL A 4 -8.13 0.12 -5.75
CA VAL A 4 -8.00 -0.97 -4.78
C VAL A 4 -8.42 -0.50 -3.40
N ASN A 5 -8.83 -1.45 -2.57
CA ASN A 5 -9.14 -1.21 -1.17
C ASN A 5 -7.92 -1.62 -0.34
N ILE A 6 -7.39 -0.71 0.44
CA ILE A 6 -6.22 -0.97 1.27
C ILE A 6 -6.62 -0.84 2.73
N ARG A 7 -6.53 -1.94 3.46
CA ARG A 7 -6.78 -1.97 4.90
C ARG A 7 -5.50 -1.59 5.63
N VAL A 8 -5.63 -0.70 6.61
CA VAL A 8 -4.51 -0.29 7.47
C VAL A 8 -4.88 -0.63 8.92
N PRO A 9 -4.52 -1.83 9.40
CA PRO A 9 -4.93 -2.29 10.74
C PRO A 9 -4.48 -1.37 11.88
N ALA A 10 -3.31 -0.76 11.75
CA ALA A 10 -2.80 0.16 12.77
C ALA A 10 -3.74 1.34 13.03
N LEU A 11 -4.53 1.73 12.04
CA LEU A 11 -5.50 2.82 12.13
C LEU A 11 -6.95 2.31 12.17
N GLU A 12 -7.14 1.00 12.06
CA GLU A 12 -8.46 0.34 12.00
C GLU A 12 -9.35 0.92 10.89
N LYS A 13 -8.74 1.25 9.75
CA LYS A 13 -9.43 1.88 8.61
C LYS A 13 -9.13 1.18 7.32
N VAL A 14 -10.04 1.37 6.35
CA VAL A 14 -9.89 0.91 4.97
C VAL A 14 -9.99 2.13 4.06
N TYR A 15 -9.07 2.23 3.11
CA TYR A 15 -9.02 3.33 2.16
C TYR A 15 -9.14 2.81 0.73
N ASN A 16 -9.77 3.61 -0.13
CA ASN A 16 -9.81 3.36 -1.56
C ASN A 16 -8.73 4.22 -2.23
N PHE A 17 -7.86 3.58 -3.00
CA PHE A 17 -6.81 4.29 -3.73
C PHE A 17 -6.89 3.98 -5.22
N SER A 18 -6.67 5.03 -6.03
CA SER A 18 -6.42 4.88 -7.45
C SER A 18 -4.91 4.84 -7.63
N ILE A 19 -4.38 3.71 -8.08
CA ILE A 19 -2.94 3.48 -8.16
C ILE A 19 -2.55 2.93 -9.53
N GLU A 20 -1.28 3.17 -9.91
CA GLU A 20 -0.72 2.66 -11.16
C GLU A 20 -0.26 1.22 -10.96
N GLU A 21 -0.90 0.29 -11.65
CA GLU A 21 -0.63 -1.16 -11.54
C GLU A 21 0.76 -1.55 -12.05
N LYS A 22 1.40 -0.70 -12.84
CA LYS A 22 2.74 -0.94 -13.37
C LYS A 22 3.85 -0.34 -12.52
N ALA A 23 3.52 0.43 -11.48
CA ALA A 23 4.51 0.95 -10.54
C ALA A 23 5.01 -0.16 -9.63
N GLN A 24 6.27 -0.05 -9.19
CA GLN A 24 6.82 -1.04 -8.27
C GLN A 24 6.12 -0.98 -6.91
N ILE A 25 5.97 -2.14 -6.28
CA ILE A 25 5.33 -2.26 -4.96
C ILE A 25 6.01 -1.35 -3.93
N SER A 26 7.35 -1.25 -3.96
CA SER A 26 8.09 -0.37 -3.04
C SER A 26 7.65 1.08 -3.16
N GLU A 27 7.45 1.57 -4.37
CA GLU A 27 6.98 2.93 -4.62
C GLU A 27 5.53 3.12 -4.13
N LEU A 28 4.70 2.10 -4.34
CA LEU A 28 3.31 2.13 -3.89
C LEU A 28 3.20 2.16 -2.37
N ILE A 29 4.05 1.40 -1.67
CA ILE A 29 4.08 1.40 -0.21
C ILE A 29 4.42 2.81 0.30
N ASP A 30 5.45 3.44 -0.25
CA ASP A 30 5.87 4.78 0.14
C ASP A 30 4.74 5.79 -0.11
N GLU A 31 4.16 5.76 -1.29
CA GLU A 31 3.09 6.69 -1.68
C GLU A 31 1.83 6.51 -0.82
N VAL A 32 1.37 5.28 -0.67
CA VAL A 32 0.16 4.97 0.11
C VAL A 32 0.35 5.35 1.57
N THR A 33 1.50 4.98 2.17
CA THR A 33 1.77 5.29 3.57
C THR A 33 1.81 6.80 3.79
N LEU A 34 2.45 7.54 2.90
CA LEU A 34 2.52 9.00 3.00
C LEU A 34 1.13 9.63 2.91
N LEU A 35 0.30 9.19 1.95
CA LEU A 35 -1.05 9.71 1.78
C LEU A 35 -1.95 9.42 2.98
N VAL A 36 -1.85 8.21 3.54
CA VAL A 36 -2.61 7.83 4.73
C VAL A 36 -2.22 8.70 5.92
N PHE A 37 -0.94 8.91 6.14
CA PHE A 37 -0.45 9.71 7.26
C PHE A 37 -0.86 11.18 7.11
N GLN A 38 -0.79 11.72 5.90
CA GLN A 38 -1.25 13.09 5.64
C GLN A 38 -2.76 13.24 5.90
N LYS A 39 -3.54 12.26 5.45
CA LYS A 39 -4.99 12.26 5.60
C LYS A 39 -5.42 12.19 7.07
N GLU A 40 -4.67 11.44 7.88
CA GLU A 40 -4.95 11.29 9.31
C GLU A 40 -4.27 12.36 10.18
N GLY A 41 -3.53 13.27 9.57
CA GLY A 41 -2.82 14.33 10.31
C GLY A 41 -1.67 13.82 11.14
N LEU A 42 -1.12 12.65 10.80
CA LEU A 42 0.02 12.07 11.52
C LEU A 42 1.32 12.68 11.04
N SER A 43 2.30 12.75 11.94
CA SER A 43 3.63 13.22 11.63
C SER A 43 4.67 12.15 11.93
N PHE A 44 5.83 12.28 11.28
CA PHE A 44 6.94 11.36 11.46
C PHE A 44 8.06 12.01 12.28
N ASP A 45 8.71 11.20 13.11
CA ASP A 45 9.97 11.55 13.73
C ASP A 45 11.09 11.03 12.83
N GLY A 46 11.77 11.94 12.11
CA GLY A 46 12.85 11.59 11.20
C GLY A 46 12.39 11.42 9.76
N ASP A 47 13.16 10.63 8.98
CA ASP A 47 12.89 10.41 7.56
C ASP A 47 11.73 9.41 7.38
N PRO A 48 10.61 9.83 6.74
CA PRO A 48 9.48 8.93 6.49
C PRO A 48 9.87 7.65 5.73
N LYS A 49 10.82 7.74 4.80
CA LYS A 49 11.25 6.59 4.00
C LYS A 49 11.86 5.48 4.85
N VAL A 50 12.54 5.84 5.94
CA VAL A 50 13.11 4.85 6.86
C VAL A 50 12.00 4.09 7.58
N ALA A 51 10.97 4.79 8.03
CA ALA A 51 9.81 4.17 8.67
C ALA A 51 9.06 3.23 7.70
N PHE A 52 8.99 3.58 6.42
CA PHE A 52 8.26 2.80 5.41
C PHE A 52 8.98 1.51 5.00
N ARG A 53 10.28 1.40 5.26
CA ARG A 53 11.05 0.20 4.89
C ARG A 53 10.54 -1.08 5.55
N GLU A 54 9.93 -0.95 6.73
CA GLU A 54 9.40 -2.09 7.48
C GLU A 54 7.94 -2.40 7.12
N MET A 55 7.32 -1.55 6.34
CA MET A 55 5.94 -1.77 5.91
C MET A 55 5.89 -2.78 4.76
N SER A 56 4.84 -3.59 4.75
CA SER A 56 4.61 -4.59 3.72
C SER A 56 3.20 -4.43 3.17
N LEU A 57 3.06 -4.74 1.88
CA LEU A 57 1.76 -4.75 1.21
C LEU A 57 1.43 -6.19 0.85
N CYS A 58 0.26 -6.67 1.28
CA CYS A 58 -0.17 -8.04 1.05
C CYS A 58 -1.50 -8.04 0.32
N SER A 59 -1.74 -9.07 -0.49
CA SER A 59 -3.03 -9.31 -1.12
C SER A 59 -3.89 -10.14 -0.17
N LEU A 60 -5.05 -9.62 0.25
CA LEU A 60 -6.01 -10.37 1.05
C LEU A 60 -6.70 -11.45 0.21
N ASP A 61 -6.95 -11.15 -1.06
CA ASP A 61 -7.61 -12.11 -1.96
C ASP A 61 -6.76 -13.36 -2.20
N ALA A 62 -5.45 -13.18 -2.39
CA ALA A 62 -4.53 -14.28 -2.65
C ALA A 62 -3.85 -14.81 -1.39
N GLY A 63 -3.89 -14.07 -0.28
CA GLY A 63 -3.23 -14.44 0.97
C GLY A 63 -1.72 -14.45 0.91
N ILE A 64 -1.12 -13.57 0.10
CA ILE A 64 0.33 -13.50 -0.10
C ILE A 64 0.88 -12.10 0.14
N GLN A 65 2.14 -12.04 0.55
CA GLN A 65 2.89 -10.80 0.63
C GLN A 65 3.42 -10.44 -0.75
N LEU A 66 3.28 -9.18 -1.15
CA LEU A 66 3.75 -8.70 -2.44
C LEU A 66 5.21 -8.29 -2.36
N SER A 67 6.02 -8.75 -3.32
CA SER A 67 7.44 -8.45 -3.35
C SER A 67 7.69 -7.01 -3.82
N ARG A 68 8.56 -6.29 -3.12
CA ARG A 68 8.82 -4.88 -3.39
C ARG A 68 9.29 -4.55 -4.81
N PRO A 69 10.17 -5.35 -5.45
CA PRO A 69 10.61 -5.04 -6.82
C PRO A 69 9.59 -5.39 -7.90
N CYS A 70 8.52 -6.09 -7.56
CA CYS A 70 7.46 -6.45 -8.48
C CYS A 70 6.43 -5.35 -8.60
N THR A 71 5.48 -5.52 -9.53
CA THR A 71 4.36 -4.59 -9.72
C THR A 71 3.04 -5.30 -9.38
N LEU A 72 1.96 -4.53 -9.23
CA LEU A 72 0.65 -5.13 -9.02
C LEU A 72 0.21 -5.97 -10.22
N SER A 73 0.57 -5.54 -11.44
CA SER A 73 0.24 -6.30 -12.64
C SER A 73 0.95 -7.65 -12.70
N ASP A 74 2.13 -7.78 -12.09
CA ASP A 74 2.84 -9.07 -11.98
C ASP A 74 2.03 -10.11 -11.19
N TYR A 75 1.17 -9.66 -10.28
CA TYR A 75 0.32 -10.51 -9.47
C TYR A 75 -1.12 -10.61 -9.97
N GLY A 76 -1.42 -9.97 -11.10
CA GLY A 76 -2.77 -9.96 -11.64
C GLY A 76 -3.77 -9.18 -10.81
N ILE A 77 -3.33 -8.22 -10.02
CA ILE A 77 -4.19 -7.40 -9.18
C ILE A 77 -4.94 -6.40 -10.07
N CYS A 78 -6.24 -6.27 -9.85
CA CYS A 78 -7.13 -5.48 -10.69
C CYS A 78 -8.08 -4.62 -9.85
N ASP A 79 -8.98 -3.89 -10.51
CA ASP A 79 -9.99 -3.08 -9.83
C ASP A 79 -10.78 -3.90 -8.81
N GLY A 80 -10.96 -3.34 -7.63
CA GLY A 80 -11.71 -3.97 -6.57
C GLY A 80 -10.93 -4.94 -5.71
N SER A 81 -9.65 -5.18 -6.01
CA SER A 81 -8.81 -6.05 -5.18
C SER A 81 -8.64 -5.47 -3.77
N GLU A 82 -8.56 -6.36 -2.79
CA GLU A 82 -8.35 -5.99 -1.40
C GLU A 82 -6.90 -6.26 -0.99
N LEU A 83 -6.26 -5.22 -0.47
CA LEU A 83 -4.89 -5.26 0.00
C LEU A 83 -4.84 -4.88 1.49
N ILE A 84 -3.75 -5.23 2.15
CA ILE A 84 -3.49 -4.84 3.53
C ILE A 84 -2.07 -4.29 3.64
N LEU A 85 -1.94 -3.15 4.30
CA LEU A 85 -0.66 -2.51 4.58
C LEU A 85 -0.29 -2.75 6.04
N VAL A 86 0.79 -3.47 6.27
CA VAL A 86 1.23 -3.84 7.62
C VAL A 86 2.70 -3.55 7.87
#